data_393fe171ad5da1f3b7a9d950ca4d2992
#
_entry.id   393fe171ad5da1f3b7a9d950ca4d2992
#
_cell.length_a   1.000
_cell.length_b   1.000
_cell.length_c   1.000
_cell.angle_alpha   90.00
_cell.angle_beta   90.00
_cell.angle_gamma   90.00
#
_symmetry.space_group_name_H-M   'P 1'
#
loop_
_entity.id
_entity.type
_entity.pdbx_description
1 polymer ?
#
loop_
_entity_poly.entity_id
_entity_poly.type
_entity_poly.pdbx_seq_one_letter_code
_entity_poly.pdbx_strand_id
1 'polypeptide(L)'
;MKKMEIDPKEIIHYYVDGGVKSQVGVAAIIRKGFGLKPHQEVRVYKSSRNKSTTDCEIRAVELAVEDAQKNGFDLQKVVIHSDQMALAKSKIKDKESRLYIFREKLKELGVTVVYTQSTHDLEAFEGVPEENIPKRVLNSLAVHKLVTSSFRKRNRYQNHVCKRNRKNKNQKAA
;
A
#
# COMPACT_ATOMS: atom_id res chain seq x y z
N MET A 1 15.01 27.12 -16.31
CA MET A 1 13.64 26.58 -16.11
C MET A 1 13.18 27.02 -14.72
N LYS A 2 12.13 27.85 -14.62
CA LYS A 2 11.51 28.19 -13.33
C LYS A 2 10.88 26.90 -12.78
N LYS A 3 11.32 26.43 -11.59
CA LYS A 3 10.55 25.45 -10.83
C LYS A 3 9.18 26.07 -10.55
N MET A 4 8.13 25.50 -11.13
CA MET A 4 6.77 25.84 -10.73
C MET A 4 6.64 25.48 -9.24
N GLU A 5 6.46 26.49 -8.38
CA GLU A 5 6.08 26.25 -6.98
C GLU A 5 4.65 25.69 -7.01
N ILE A 6 4.52 24.39 -6.77
CA ILE A 6 3.22 23.74 -6.62
C ILE A 6 2.70 24.15 -5.25
N ASP A 7 1.48 24.73 -5.20
CA ASP A 7 0.81 25.00 -3.91
C ASP A 7 0.71 23.70 -3.11
N PRO A 8 1.27 23.63 -1.89
CA PRO A 8 1.20 22.43 -1.05
C PRO A 8 -0.22 21.95 -0.80
N LYS A 9 -1.21 22.83 -0.92
CA LYS A 9 -2.64 22.48 -0.80
C LYS A 9 -3.18 21.68 -1.98
N GLU A 10 -2.50 21.70 -3.13
CA GLU A 10 -2.92 20.95 -4.33
C GLU A 10 -2.27 19.56 -4.42
N ILE A 11 -1.40 19.19 -3.48
CA ILE A 11 -0.73 17.89 -3.48
C ILE A 11 -1.71 16.81 -3.02
N ILE A 12 -1.73 15.72 -3.79
CA ILE A 12 -2.51 14.51 -3.48
C ILE A 12 -1.57 13.48 -2.90
N HIS A 13 -1.84 13.09 -1.66
CA HIS A 13 -1.05 12.11 -0.93
C HIS A 13 -1.69 10.73 -1.01
N TYR A 14 -0.91 9.74 -1.42
CA TYR A 14 -1.24 8.33 -1.31
C TYR A 14 -0.33 7.68 -0.27
N TYR A 15 -0.93 6.99 0.68
CA TYR A 15 -0.22 6.11 1.61
C TYR A 15 -0.47 4.69 1.14
N VAL A 16 0.59 3.94 0.90
CA VAL A 16 0.52 2.62 0.30
C VAL A 16 1.23 1.59 1.17
N ASP A 17 0.70 0.37 1.16
CA ASP A 17 1.32 -0.77 1.84
C ASP A 17 0.95 -2.05 1.10
N GLY A 18 1.86 -3.01 1.10
CA GLY A 18 1.69 -4.31 0.49
C GLY A 18 2.22 -5.43 1.38
N GLY A 19 1.60 -6.59 1.30
CA GLY A 19 2.03 -7.73 2.09
C GLY A 19 1.63 -9.06 1.48
N VAL A 20 2.33 -10.11 1.91
CA VAL A 20 2.07 -11.51 1.50
C VAL A 20 1.88 -12.37 2.74
N LYS A 21 0.83 -13.19 2.72
CA LYS A 21 0.61 -14.23 3.72
C LYS A 21 -0.03 -15.44 3.08
N SER A 22 0.56 -16.63 3.28
CA SER A 22 0.02 -17.90 2.76
C SER A 22 -0.31 -17.84 1.27
N GLN A 23 0.62 -17.39 0.44
CA GLN A 23 0.50 -17.25 -1.03
C GLN A 23 -0.56 -16.23 -1.50
N VAL A 24 -1.04 -15.41 -0.60
CA VAL A 24 -1.97 -14.34 -0.92
C VAL A 24 -1.26 -13.02 -0.76
N GLY A 25 -1.24 -12.23 -1.82
CA GLY A 25 -0.77 -10.86 -1.82
C GLY A 25 -1.93 -9.89 -1.54
N VAL A 26 -1.66 -8.86 -0.80
CA VAL A 26 -2.58 -7.75 -0.56
C VAL A 26 -1.84 -6.45 -0.85
N ALA A 27 -2.50 -5.54 -1.56
CA ALA A 27 -2.06 -4.16 -1.72
C ALA A 27 -3.17 -3.23 -1.25
N ALA A 28 -2.81 -2.18 -0.54
CA ALA A 28 -3.75 -1.20 -0.03
C ALA A 28 -3.27 0.22 -0.25
N ILE A 29 -4.22 1.12 -0.46
CA ILE A 29 -3.98 2.55 -0.56
C ILE A 29 -4.95 3.34 0.33
N ILE A 30 -4.47 4.48 0.82
CA ILE A 30 -5.29 5.55 1.38
C ILE A 30 -4.92 6.84 0.67
N ARG A 31 -5.89 7.47 -0.01
CA ARG A 31 -5.73 8.76 -0.66
C ARG A 31 -6.23 9.88 0.24
N LYS A 32 -5.44 10.93 0.35
CA LYS A 32 -5.80 12.18 1.02
C LYS A 32 -5.32 13.36 0.19
N GLY A 33 -6.12 14.42 0.14
CA GLY A 33 -5.76 15.64 -0.57
C GLY A 33 -6.69 16.78 -0.19
N PHE A 34 -6.31 18.00 -0.53
CA PHE A 34 -7.10 19.19 -0.25
C PHE A 34 -8.46 19.10 -0.96
N GLY A 35 -9.55 19.28 -0.19
CA GLY A 35 -10.91 19.25 -0.73
C GLY A 35 -11.43 17.90 -1.20
N LEU A 36 -10.60 16.85 -1.16
CA LEU A 36 -10.99 15.50 -1.55
C LEU A 36 -11.52 14.71 -0.35
N LYS A 37 -12.57 13.94 -0.57
CA LYS A 37 -12.98 12.93 0.41
C LYS A 37 -11.86 11.87 0.51
N PRO A 38 -11.46 11.46 1.73
CA PRO A 38 -10.55 10.35 1.89
C PRO A 38 -11.05 9.12 1.16
N HIS A 39 -10.19 8.47 0.41
CA HIS A 39 -10.51 7.23 -0.31
C HIS A 39 -9.57 6.14 0.15
N GLN A 40 -10.08 4.92 0.28
CA GLN A 40 -9.28 3.74 0.58
C GLN A 40 -9.67 2.59 -0.33
N GLU A 41 -8.68 1.87 -0.81
CA GLU A 41 -8.88 0.67 -1.63
C GLU A 41 -7.94 -0.44 -1.18
N VAL A 42 -8.43 -1.67 -1.24
CA VAL A 42 -7.65 -2.88 -0.96
C VAL A 42 -7.87 -3.86 -2.08
N ARG A 43 -6.79 -4.33 -2.68
CA ARG A 43 -6.81 -5.43 -3.67
C ARG A 43 -6.12 -6.66 -3.13
N VAL A 44 -6.74 -7.80 -3.37
CA VAL A 44 -6.23 -9.11 -2.99
C VAL A 44 -5.85 -9.88 -4.23
N TYR A 45 -4.60 -10.33 -4.27
CA TYR A 45 -4.04 -11.06 -5.39
C TYR A 45 -3.87 -12.54 -5.02
N LYS A 46 -4.62 -13.39 -5.73
CA LYS A 46 -4.49 -14.85 -5.62
C LYS A 46 -3.61 -15.32 -6.77
N SER A 47 -2.32 -15.36 -6.62
CA SER A 47 -1.53 -15.84 -7.74
C SER A 47 -0.12 -16.25 -7.32
N SER A 48 0.38 -17.28 -7.99
CA SER A 48 1.78 -17.68 -8.01
C SER A 48 2.76 -16.55 -8.45
N ARG A 49 2.25 -15.45 -8.99
CA ARG A 49 3.05 -14.30 -9.47
C ARG A 49 3.40 -13.29 -8.37
N ASN A 50 2.68 -13.29 -7.25
CA ASN A 50 2.93 -12.38 -6.13
C ASN A 50 3.59 -13.14 -4.98
N LYS A 51 4.84 -13.58 -5.19
CA LYS A 51 5.56 -14.42 -4.24
C LYS A 51 6.34 -13.62 -3.20
N SER A 52 6.50 -12.32 -3.36
CA SER A 52 7.30 -11.50 -2.45
C SER A 52 6.55 -10.30 -1.90
N THR A 53 6.93 -9.86 -0.72
CA THR A 53 6.43 -8.59 -0.14
C THR A 53 6.72 -7.43 -1.08
N THR A 54 7.91 -7.39 -1.70
CA THR A 54 8.28 -6.36 -2.68
C THR A 54 7.32 -6.30 -3.86
N ASP A 55 6.83 -7.43 -4.37
CA ASP A 55 5.83 -7.42 -5.44
C ASP A 55 4.52 -6.78 -4.99
N CYS A 56 4.09 -7.02 -3.76
CA CYS A 56 2.88 -6.42 -3.22
C CYS A 56 3.06 -4.93 -2.96
N GLU A 57 4.25 -4.49 -2.54
CA GLU A 57 4.60 -3.08 -2.42
C GLU A 57 4.54 -2.36 -3.78
N ILE A 58 5.12 -2.95 -4.83
CA ILE A 58 5.00 -2.43 -6.19
C ILE A 58 3.54 -2.34 -6.61
N ARG A 59 2.73 -3.38 -6.34
CA ARG A 59 1.30 -3.40 -6.64
C ARG A 59 0.52 -2.32 -5.91
N ALA A 60 0.89 -2.00 -4.67
CA ALA A 60 0.26 -0.92 -3.92
C ALA A 60 0.56 0.45 -4.54
N VAL A 61 1.78 0.67 -5.01
CA VAL A 61 2.14 1.89 -5.74
C VAL A 61 1.43 1.95 -7.10
N GLU A 62 1.38 0.84 -7.85
CA GLU A 62 0.62 0.76 -9.12
C GLU A 62 -0.85 1.14 -8.90
N LEU A 63 -1.46 0.62 -7.83
CA LEU A 63 -2.85 0.92 -7.47
C LEU A 63 -3.08 2.40 -7.20
N ALA A 64 -2.13 3.08 -6.54
CA ALA A 64 -2.19 4.52 -6.31
C ALA A 64 -2.10 5.32 -7.62
N VAL A 65 -1.22 4.91 -8.54
CA VAL A 65 -1.11 5.55 -9.86
C VAL A 65 -2.38 5.31 -10.69
N GLU A 66 -2.93 4.10 -10.69
CA GLU A 66 -4.19 3.77 -11.37
C GLU A 66 -5.36 4.62 -10.84
N ASP A 67 -5.48 4.77 -9.50
CA ASP A 67 -6.52 5.61 -8.90
C ASP A 67 -6.33 7.08 -9.30
N ALA A 68 -5.09 7.59 -9.29
CA ALA A 68 -4.80 8.95 -9.69
C ALA A 68 -5.18 9.21 -11.16
N GLN A 69 -4.81 8.31 -12.07
CA GLN A 69 -5.13 8.42 -13.49
C GLN A 69 -6.64 8.32 -13.74
N LYS A 70 -7.32 7.38 -13.08
CA LYS A 70 -8.78 7.20 -13.19
C LYS A 70 -9.56 8.44 -12.75
N ASN A 71 -9.04 9.17 -11.76
CA ASN A 71 -9.65 10.40 -11.27
C ASN A 71 -9.18 11.66 -12.02
N GLY A 72 -8.31 11.53 -13.03
CA GLY A 72 -7.81 12.65 -13.83
C GLY A 72 -6.87 13.59 -13.06
N PHE A 73 -6.21 13.10 -12.03
CA PHE A 73 -5.27 13.90 -11.25
C PHE A 73 -3.96 14.14 -12.02
N ASP A 74 -3.40 15.33 -11.87
CA ASP A 74 -2.07 15.65 -12.38
C ASP A 74 -1.03 14.83 -11.59
N LEU A 75 -0.36 13.89 -12.28
CA LEU A 75 0.61 12.99 -11.65
C LEU A 75 1.83 13.72 -11.05
N GLN A 76 2.14 14.92 -11.55
CA GLN A 76 3.21 15.76 -10.96
C GLN A 76 2.84 16.30 -9.58
N LYS A 77 1.55 16.32 -9.24
CA LYS A 77 1.01 16.71 -7.93
C LYS A 77 0.74 15.50 -7.03
N VAL A 78 1.10 14.29 -7.46
CA VAL A 78 0.92 13.06 -6.69
C VAL A 78 2.18 12.74 -5.92
N VAL A 79 2.02 12.54 -4.61
CA VAL A 79 3.07 12.07 -3.70
C VAL A 79 2.65 10.75 -3.09
N ILE A 80 3.44 9.70 -3.34
CA ILE A 80 3.20 8.36 -2.81
C ILE A 80 4.15 8.11 -1.63
N HIS A 81 3.56 7.79 -0.48
CA HIS A 81 4.27 7.43 0.74
C HIS A 81 4.36 5.91 0.84
N SER A 82 5.58 5.38 0.75
CA SER A 82 5.86 3.93 0.83
C SER A 82 6.98 3.67 1.82
N ASP A 83 6.91 2.56 2.53
CA ASP A 83 8.00 2.06 3.38
C ASP A 83 9.04 1.26 2.59
N GLN A 84 8.84 1.04 1.29
CA GLN A 84 9.83 0.46 0.39
C GLN A 84 10.91 1.49 0.05
N MET A 85 11.98 1.46 0.82
CA MET A 85 13.10 2.41 0.70
C MET A 85 13.69 2.48 -0.72
N ALA A 86 13.76 1.36 -1.41
CA ALA A 86 14.36 1.30 -2.75
C ALA A 86 13.55 2.05 -3.81
N LEU A 87 12.24 2.25 -3.62
CA LEU A 87 11.42 3.09 -4.51
C LEU A 87 11.69 4.58 -4.33
N ALA A 88 11.96 5.01 -3.09
CA ALA A 88 12.17 6.41 -2.76
C ALA A 88 13.64 6.86 -2.90
N LYS A 89 14.61 5.97 -2.64
CA LYS A 89 16.03 6.28 -2.63
C LYS A 89 16.74 5.80 -3.89
N SER A 90 17.69 6.59 -4.39
CA SER A 90 18.32 6.44 -5.71
C SER A 90 19.35 5.32 -5.87
N LYS A 91 19.63 4.50 -4.86
CA LYS A 91 20.72 3.52 -4.89
C LYS A 91 20.24 2.08 -5.15
N ILE A 92 19.64 1.84 -6.31
CA ILE A 92 19.47 0.46 -6.79
C ILE A 92 20.66 0.16 -7.72
N LYS A 93 21.49 -0.79 -7.34
CA LYS A 93 22.68 -1.19 -8.11
C LYS A 93 22.32 -1.96 -9.37
N ASP A 94 21.33 -2.83 -9.27
CA ASP A 94 20.86 -3.67 -10.37
C ASP A 94 19.81 -2.92 -11.20
N LYS A 95 20.23 -2.44 -12.38
CA LYS A 95 19.38 -1.70 -13.34
C LYS A 95 18.39 -2.60 -14.08
N GLU A 96 18.57 -3.91 -14.04
CA GLU A 96 17.67 -4.89 -14.66
C GLU A 96 16.60 -5.35 -13.67
N SER A 97 16.72 -5.00 -12.39
CA SER A 97 15.74 -5.35 -11.38
C SER A 97 14.39 -4.73 -11.68
N ARG A 98 13.32 -5.49 -11.44
CA ARG A 98 11.93 -5.02 -11.57
C ARG A 98 11.69 -3.72 -10.81
N LEU A 99 12.30 -3.60 -9.63
CA LEU A 99 12.16 -2.42 -8.78
C LEU A 99 12.79 -1.17 -9.41
N TYR A 100 13.97 -1.31 -10.05
CA TYR A 100 14.61 -0.22 -10.76
C TYR A 100 13.78 0.24 -11.97
N ILE A 101 13.35 -0.70 -12.81
CA ILE A 101 12.53 -0.43 -13.99
C ILE A 101 11.24 0.29 -13.59
N PHE A 102 10.60 -0.18 -12.53
CA PHE A 102 9.37 0.42 -12.02
C PHE A 102 9.60 1.84 -11.50
N ARG A 103 10.68 2.07 -10.76
CA ARG A 103 11.03 3.42 -10.27
C ARG A 103 11.29 4.39 -11.40
N GLU A 104 12.02 3.99 -12.46
CA GLU A 104 12.25 4.85 -13.61
C GLU A 104 10.93 5.21 -14.30
N LYS A 105 10.02 4.25 -14.46
CA LYS A 105 8.66 4.51 -14.97
C LYS A 105 7.90 5.54 -14.13
N LEU A 106 7.99 5.50 -12.80
CA LEU A 106 7.35 6.49 -11.93
C LEU A 106 7.94 7.89 -12.13
N LYS A 107 9.26 8.00 -12.35
CA LYS A 107 9.91 9.26 -12.67
C LYS A 107 9.46 9.83 -14.01
N GLU A 108 9.34 8.98 -15.03
CA GLU A 108 8.83 9.38 -16.35
C GLU A 108 7.38 9.89 -16.26
N LEU A 109 6.56 9.32 -15.38
CA LEU A 109 5.21 9.76 -15.08
C LEU A 109 5.15 11.04 -14.25
N GLY A 110 6.29 11.50 -13.71
CA GLY A 110 6.36 12.69 -12.84
C GLY A 110 5.89 12.45 -11.40
N VAL A 111 5.64 11.19 -11.01
CA VAL A 111 5.18 10.83 -9.66
C VAL A 111 6.33 10.89 -8.67
N THR A 112 6.10 11.53 -7.53
CA THR A 112 7.06 11.58 -6.43
C THR A 112 6.79 10.45 -5.44
N VAL A 113 7.83 9.64 -5.14
CA VAL A 113 7.76 8.63 -4.07
C VAL A 113 8.60 9.10 -2.89
N VAL A 114 8.01 9.06 -1.70
CA VAL A 114 8.65 9.45 -0.43
C VAL A 114 8.71 8.22 0.48
N TYR A 115 9.89 7.99 1.04
CA TYR A 115 10.05 6.97 2.08
C TYR A 115 9.35 7.39 3.36
N THR A 116 8.50 6.53 3.87
CA THR A 116 7.94 6.64 5.21
C THR A 116 8.48 5.51 6.07
N GLN A 117 8.69 5.80 7.34
CA GLN A 117 9.17 4.83 8.30
C GLN A 117 8.28 3.58 8.33
N SER A 118 8.93 2.42 8.41
CA SER A 118 8.24 1.14 8.54
C SER A 118 7.51 1.03 9.88
N THR A 119 6.61 0.05 9.99
CA THR A 119 5.90 -0.24 11.24
C THR A 119 6.83 -0.57 12.41
N HIS A 120 8.08 -1.00 12.15
CA HIS A 120 9.09 -1.23 13.19
C HIS A 120 9.56 0.06 13.85
N ASP A 121 9.50 1.20 13.15
CA ASP A 121 9.85 2.49 13.74
C ASP A 121 8.72 3.05 14.63
N LEU A 122 7.57 2.36 14.68
CA LEU A 122 6.43 2.75 15.50
C LEU A 122 6.57 2.38 16.97
N GLU A 123 7.47 1.46 17.30
CA GLU A 123 7.87 1.23 18.69
C GLU A 123 8.34 2.53 19.36
N ALA A 124 8.92 3.45 18.57
CA ALA A 124 9.29 4.78 19.03
C ALA A 124 8.10 5.68 19.44
N PHE A 125 6.87 5.32 19.03
CA PHE A 125 5.64 6.04 19.36
C PHE A 125 4.74 5.26 20.32
N GLU A 126 5.22 4.14 20.86
CA GLU A 126 4.48 3.38 21.87
C GLU A 126 4.26 4.24 23.12
N GLY A 127 3.00 4.39 23.52
CA GLY A 127 2.61 5.26 24.65
C GLY A 127 2.55 6.76 24.35
N VAL A 128 2.87 7.18 23.13
CA VAL A 128 2.72 8.58 22.69
C VAL A 128 1.24 8.84 22.35
N PRO A 129 0.60 9.91 22.89
CA PRO A 129 -0.76 10.30 22.52
C PRO A 129 -0.87 10.54 21.00
N GLU A 130 -2.00 10.12 20.41
CA GLU A 130 -2.21 10.15 18.94
C GLU A 130 -2.05 11.55 18.35
N GLU A 131 -2.46 12.59 19.10
CA GLU A 131 -2.30 14.00 18.70
C GLU A 131 -0.84 14.44 18.53
N ASN A 132 0.10 13.73 19.18
CA ASN A 132 1.54 14.01 19.13
C ASN A 132 2.27 13.16 18.07
N ILE A 133 1.56 12.23 17.42
CA ILE A 133 2.13 11.41 16.35
C ILE A 133 1.98 12.14 15.01
N PRO A 134 3.06 12.28 14.21
CA PRO A 134 2.98 12.93 12.91
C PRO A 134 1.91 12.29 12.01
N LYS A 135 1.07 13.10 11.36
CA LYS A 135 -0.04 12.63 10.51
C LYS A 135 0.40 11.63 9.44
N ARG A 136 1.61 11.79 8.88
CA ARG A 136 2.18 10.84 7.91
C ARG A 136 2.36 9.45 8.51
N VAL A 137 2.77 9.36 9.77
CA VAL A 137 2.96 8.09 10.51
C VAL A 137 1.61 7.46 10.77
N LEU A 138 0.63 8.22 11.26
CA LEU A 138 -0.74 7.73 11.47
C LEU A 138 -1.37 7.18 10.19
N ASN A 139 -1.15 7.84 9.05
CA ASN A 139 -1.68 7.40 7.77
C ASN A 139 -0.98 6.12 7.27
N SER A 140 0.33 5.99 7.48
CA SER A 140 1.08 4.77 7.16
C SER A 140 0.62 3.59 8.03
N LEU A 141 0.35 3.84 9.32
CA LEU A 141 -0.28 2.87 10.22
C LEU A 141 -1.66 2.45 9.75
N ALA A 142 -2.47 3.40 9.33
CA ALA A 142 -3.83 3.13 8.89
C ALA A 142 -3.83 2.21 7.65
N VAL A 143 -2.97 2.46 6.65
CA VAL A 143 -2.85 1.60 5.47
C VAL A 143 -2.31 0.22 5.82
N HIS A 144 -1.32 0.12 6.73
CA HIS A 144 -0.84 -1.16 7.24
C HIS A 144 -1.95 -1.98 7.93
N LYS A 145 -2.81 -1.32 8.71
CA LYS A 145 -3.98 -1.97 9.31
C LYS A 145 -4.96 -2.51 8.26
N LEU A 146 -5.10 -1.86 7.11
CA LEU A 146 -5.93 -2.36 6.01
C LEU A 146 -5.37 -3.67 5.45
N VAL A 147 -4.06 -3.76 5.21
CA VAL A 147 -3.39 -4.98 4.74
C VAL A 147 -3.56 -6.11 5.75
N THR A 148 -3.20 -5.89 7.01
CA THR A 148 -3.26 -6.91 8.06
C THR A 148 -4.68 -7.38 8.36
N SER A 149 -5.66 -6.49 8.35
CA SER A 149 -7.07 -6.83 8.56
C SER A 149 -7.65 -7.68 7.41
N SER A 150 -7.17 -7.46 6.20
CA SER A 150 -7.57 -8.24 5.03
C SER A 150 -7.14 -9.71 5.12
N PHE A 151 -5.97 -9.99 5.68
CA PHE A 151 -5.54 -11.34 5.99
C PHE A 151 -6.40 -11.98 7.10
N ARG A 152 -6.76 -11.24 8.15
CA ARG A 152 -7.59 -11.74 9.27
C ARG A 152 -9.01 -12.10 8.83
N LYS A 153 -9.66 -11.26 8.04
CA LYS A 153 -11.01 -11.51 7.51
C LYS A 153 -11.05 -12.80 6.72
N ARG A 154 -10.03 -13.05 5.91
CA ARG A 154 -9.94 -14.23 5.07
C ARG A 154 -9.73 -15.53 5.85
N ASN A 155 -8.88 -15.51 6.87
CA ASN A 155 -8.69 -16.66 7.74
C ASN A 155 -10.00 -17.07 8.44
N ARG A 156 -10.82 -16.09 8.87
CA ARG A 156 -12.15 -16.37 9.43
C ARG A 156 -13.07 -17.03 8.42
N TYR A 157 -13.10 -16.56 7.18
CA TYR A 157 -13.93 -17.12 6.12
C TYR A 157 -13.51 -18.55 5.78
N GLN A 158 -12.22 -18.85 5.62
CA GLN A 158 -11.70 -20.19 5.38
C GLN A 158 -12.03 -21.15 6.53
N ASN A 159 -11.88 -20.71 7.77
CA ASN A 159 -12.24 -21.51 8.95
C ASN A 159 -13.76 -21.82 9.02
N HIS A 160 -14.62 -20.88 8.61
CA HIS A 160 -16.06 -21.11 8.52
C HIS A 160 -16.42 -22.11 7.44
N VAL A 161 -15.82 -22.03 6.26
CA VAL A 161 -16.05 -22.97 5.15
C VAL A 161 -15.56 -24.37 5.52
N CYS A 162 -14.37 -24.50 6.13
CA CYS A 162 -13.87 -25.79 6.61
C CYS A 162 -14.76 -26.43 7.68
N LYS A 163 -15.28 -25.64 8.63
CA LYS A 163 -16.22 -26.14 9.66
C LYS A 163 -17.53 -26.62 9.05
N ARG A 164 -18.06 -25.90 8.07
CA ARG A 164 -19.30 -26.27 7.36
C ARG A 164 -19.14 -27.58 6.57
N ASN A 165 -18.01 -27.73 5.87
CA ASN A 165 -17.72 -28.94 5.11
C ASN A 165 -17.50 -30.18 6.01
N ARG A 166 -16.92 -30.02 7.20
CA ARG A 166 -16.80 -31.10 8.19
C ARG A 166 -18.16 -31.54 8.75
N LYS A 167 -19.06 -30.59 9.05
CA LYS A 167 -20.42 -30.91 9.50
C LYS A 167 -21.20 -31.69 8.43
N ASN A 168 -21.12 -31.26 7.17
CA ASN A 168 -21.82 -31.96 6.05
C ASN A 168 -21.27 -33.37 5.75
N LYS A 169 -19.96 -33.62 5.98
CA LYS A 169 -19.39 -34.97 5.87
C LYS A 169 -19.88 -35.89 6.97
N ASN A 170 -19.99 -35.42 8.19
CA ASN A 170 -20.46 -36.21 9.33
C ASN A 170 -21.98 -36.53 9.26
N GLN A 171 -22.78 -35.67 8.62
CA GLN A 171 -24.21 -35.94 8.36
C GLN A 171 -24.49 -36.91 7.22
N LYS A 172 -23.52 -37.10 6.31
CA LYS A 172 -23.65 -38.11 5.23
C LYS A 172 -23.11 -39.49 5.60
N ALA A 173 -22.45 -39.63 6.73
CA ALA A 173 -21.86 -40.85 7.25
C ALA A 173 -22.68 -41.47 8.40
N ALA A 174 -23.80 -40.88 8.78
CA ALA A 174 -24.82 -41.38 9.69
C ALA A 174 -26.09 -41.73 8.94
#